data_de32663ee8405076d1c6da1fb372428b
#
_entry.id   de32663ee8405076d1c6da1fb372428b
#
_cell.length_a   1.000
_cell.length_b   1.000
_cell.length_c   1.000
_cell.angle_alpha   90.00
_cell.angle_beta   90.00
_cell.angle_gamma   90.00
#
_symmetry.space_group_name_H-M   'P 1'
#
loop_
_entity.id
_entity.type
_entity.pdbx_description
1 polymer ?
#
loop_
_entity_poly.entity_id
_entity_poly.type
_entity_poly.pdbx_seq_one_letter_code
_entity_poly.pdbx_strand_id
1 'polypeptide(L)'
;HGVFESSTTGDASAPTAVLSSITSASTTTEEFIVGEKIVGQTSGAIAIVAEKVTASQISFIYENEKVFVEGEILAAKESSVQGNVTTLESTSYNISNEFTFNNGQEGSFYNYGFLTRNSGVDAPVHKLKVYFMNGYYDSNDTGDVTTVESYKNFNYTNEIQTVNGIRNSDIIDIRPRVSDYTVGENTRSPLEFDGRTFNAAGNSAANILSSDESIFSHYSYYQGRKDRVYLTKDGKFQVKYGDPADNPRKPSP
;
A
#
# COMPACT_ATOMS: atom_id res chain seq x y z
N HIS A 1 -7.51 6.34 -0.76
CA HIS A 1 -7.10 7.72 -0.45
C HIS A 1 -8.14 8.73 -0.94
N GLY A 2 -8.60 8.69 -2.19
CA GLY A 2 -9.55 9.67 -2.65
C GLY A 2 -10.21 9.33 -3.97
N VAL A 3 -11.41 9.87 -4.17
CA VAL A 3 -12.18 9.82 -5.42
C VAL A 3 -12.45 11.25 -5.84
N PHE A 4 -12.05 11.57 -7.05
CA PHE A 4 -12.21 12.92 -7.61
C PHE A 4 -13.03 12.85 -8.89
N GLU A 5 -14.00 13.74 -9.02
CA GLU A 5 -14.79 13.93 -10.24
C GLU A 5 -14.35 15.20 -10.94
N SER A 6 -14.12 15.13 -12.24
CA SER A 6 -13.80 16.30 -13.06
C SER A 6 -14.94 17.33 -13.02
N SER A 7 -14.60 18.59 -12.95
CA SER A 7 -15.59 19.68 -13.10
C SER A 7 -16.07 19.88 -14.53
N THR A 8 -15.44 19.19 -15.49
CA THR A 8 -15.71 19.29 -16.92
C THR A 8 -15.71 17.91 -17.57
N THR A 9 -15.81 17.84 -18.91
CA THR A 9 -15.66 16.59 -19.66
C THR A 9 -14.22 16.08 -19.75
N GLY A 10 -13.24 16.85 -19.23
CA GLY A 10 -11.82 16.49 -19.18
C GLY A 10 -11.52 15.44 -18.10
N ASP A 11 -10.23 15.15 -17.91
CA ASP A 11 -9.79 14.18 -16.92
C ASP A 11 -9.87 14.77 -15.51
N ALA A 12 -10.23 13.93 -14.55
CA ALA A 12 -10.22 14.27 -13.13
C ALA A 12 -8.79 14.20 -12.57
N SER A 13 -8.50 15.02 -11.56
CA SER A 13 -7.24 14.98 -10.82
C SER A 13 -7.44 15.38 -9.36
N ALA A 14 -6.59 14.88 -8.45
CA ALA A 14 -6.46 15.49 -7.14
C ALA A 14 -5.90 16.92 -7.28
N PRO A 15 -6.05 17.79 -6.29
CA PRO A 15 -5.40 19.10 -6.26
C PRO A 15 -3.91 19.00 -6.51
N THR A 16 -3.34 20.00 -7.16
CA THR A 16 -1.91 20.04 -7.48
C THR A 16 -1.24 21.27 -6.87
N ALA A 17 0.04 21.14 -6.57
CA ALA A 17 0.91 22.24 -6.17
C ALA A 17 2.13 22.29 -7.08
N VAL A 18 2.39 23.45 -7.63
CA VAL A 18 3.68 23.74 -8.27
C VAL A 18 4.64 24.21 -7.18
N LEU A 19 5.81 23.62 -7.14
CA LEU A 19 6.83 23.86 -6.13
C LEU A 19 8.05 24.53 -6.74
N SER A 20 8.64 25.44 -5.97
CA SER A 20 9.94 26.03 -6.23
C SER A 20 10.89 25.77 -5.06
N SER A 21 12.17 26.04 -5.27
CA SER A 21 13.19 25.88 -4.22
C SER A 21 13.12 24.52 -3.52
N ILE A 22 12.96 23.47 -4.31
CA ILE A 22 12.87 22.11 -3.77
C ILE A 22 14.23 21.74 -3.19
N THR A 23 14.25 21.40 -1.90
CA THR A 23 15.45 20.98 -1.17
C THR A 23 15.60 19.48 -1.25
N SER A 24 16.14 19.01 -2.34
CA SER A 24 16.47 17.61 -2.58
C SER A 24 17.77 17.56 -3.40
N ALA A 25 18.41 16.41 -3.48
CA ALA A 25 19.64 16.25 -4.25
C ALA A 25 19.45 16.54 -5.73
N SER A 26 18.28 16.19 -6.27
CA SER A 26 17.89 16.45 -7.67
C SER A 26 17.24 17.81 -7.89
N THR A 27 16.87 18.53 -6.82
CA THR A 27 16.06 19.77 -6.86
C THR A 27 14.73 19.63 -7.61
N THR A 28 14.20 18.42 -7.66
CA THR A 28 12.96 18.06 -8.33
C THR A 28 12.00 17.32 -7.41
N THR A 29 10.78 17.09 -7.87
CA THR A 29 9.77 16.33 -7.15
C THR A 29 10.04 14.82 -7.13
N GLU A 30 11.06 14.32 -7.82
CA GLU A 30 11.34 12.89 -7.94
C GLU A 30 11.63 12.21 -6.60
N GLU A 31 12.15 12.95 -5.64
CA GLU A 31 12.50 12.42 -4.32
C GLU A 31 11.33 12.40 -3.33
N PHE A 32 10.20 13.02 -3.66
CA PHE A 32 8.97 12.77 -2.89
C PHE A 32 8.55 11.31 -3.03
N ILE A 33 8.05 10.75 -1.96
CA ILE A 33 7.52 9.38 -1.94
C ILE A 33 6.00 9.44 -2.13
N VAL A 34 5.47 8.78 -3.15
CA VAL A 34 4.02 8.66 -3.33
C VAL A 34 3.44 7.91 -2.12
N GLY A 35 2.43 8.50 -1.49
CA GLY A 35 1.83 7.98 -0.27
C GLY A 35 2.38 8.61 1.02
N GLU A 36 3.50 9.34 0.98
CA GLU A 36 4.02 10.02 2.17
C GLU A 36 3.18 11.25 2.56
N LYS A 37 3.27 11.60 3.83
CA LYS A 37 2.60 12.80 4.36
C LYS A 37 3.44 14.05 4.13
N ILE A 38 2.77 15.09 3.65
CA ILE A 38 3.31 16.44 3.53
C ILE A 38 2.53 17.39 4.42
N VAL A 39 3.24 18.34 5.01
CA VAL A 39 2.67 19.32 5.94
C VAL A 39 3.01 20.73 5.50
N GLY A 40 2.00 21.58 5.37
CA GLY A 40 2.16 23.01 5.18
C GLY A 40 2.61 23.69 6.47
N GLN A 41 3.76 24.34 6.43
CA GLN A 41 4.36 24.92 7.63
C GLN A 41 3.58 26.14 8.17
N THR A 42 2.86 26.83 7.31
CA THR A 42 2.06 28.02 7.70
C THR A 42 0.61 27.65 7.97
N SER A 43 -0.02 26.92 7.05
CA SER A 43 -1.42 26.52 7.15
C SER A 43 -1.66 25.45 8.20
N GLY A 44 -0.67 24.58 8.42
CA GLY A 44 -0.82 23.35 9.18
C GLY A 44 -1.73 22.34 8.48
N ALA A 45 -1.93 22.49 7.18
CA ALA A 45 -2.61 21.51 6.35
C ALA A 45 -1.75 20.24 6.24
N ILE A 46 -2.42 19.09 6.26
CA ILE A 46 -1.80 17.79 6.11
C ILE A 46 -2.40 17.11 4.89
N ALA A 47 -1.56 16.60 4.03
CA ALA A 47 -1.98 15.88 2.85
C ALA A 47 -1.04 14.69 2.57
N ILE A 48 -1.47 13.79 1.70
CA ILE A 48 -0.67 12.67 1.18
C ILE A 48 -0.28 13.00 -0.26
N VAL A 49 0.96 12.75 -0.61
CA VAL A 49 1.42 12.83 -2.01
C VAL A 49 0.71 11.76 -2.83
N ALA A 50 -0.10 12.16 -3.80
CA ALA A 50 -0.85 11.24 -4.64
C ALA A 50 -0.10 10.86 -5.92
N GLU A 51 0.60 11.82 -6.52
CA GLU A 51 1.30 11.62 -7.79
C GLU A 51 2.39 12.68 -7.98
N LYS A 52 3.48 12.31 -8.60
CA LYS A 52 4.50 13.24 -9.12
C LYS A 52 4.13 13.59 -10.55
N VAL A 53 3.60 14.80 -10.76
CA VAL A 53 3.03 15.21 -12.05
C VAL A 53 4.12 15.67 -13.01
N THR A 54 5.03 16.51 -12.52
CA THR A 54 6.20 17.00 -13.28
C THR A 54 7.39 17.16 -12.33
N ALA A 55 8.54 17.50 -12.85
CA ALA A 55 9.73 17.79 -12.04
C ALA A 55 9.55 18.87 -10.96
N SER A 56 8.50 19.69 -11.07
CA SER A 56 8.17 20.77 -10.12
C SER A 56 6.73 20.72 -9.60
N GLN A 57 5.94 19.72 -9.96
CA GLN A 57 4.53 19.66 -9.59
C GLN A 57 4.17 18.29 -9.00
N ILE A 58 3.49 18.32 -7.87
CA ILE A 58 2.90 17.15 -7.23
C ILE A 58 1.38 17.29 -7.16
N SER A 59 0.66 16.17 -7.19
CA SER A 59 -0.73 16.12 -6.75
C SER A 59 -0.81 15.54 -5.34
N PHE A 60 -1.84 15.91 -4.59
CA PHE A 60 -1.98 15.54 -3.20
C PHE A 60 -3.44 15.41 -2.78
N ILE A 61 -3.67 14.72 -1.66
CA ILE A 61 -4.99 14.52 -1.07
C ILE A 61 -4.94 14.98 0.37
N TYR A 62 -5.79 15.93 0.74
CA TYR A 62 -5.86 16.43 2.11
C TYR A 62 -6.35 15.35 3.09
N GLU A 63 -5.72 15.27 4.25
CA GLU A 63 -6.13 14.42 5.36
C GLU A 63 -6.87 15.18 6.47
N ASN A 64 -6.78 16.51 6.47
CA ASN A 64 -7.49 17.36 7.40
C ASN A 64 -8.26 18.46 6.65
N GLU A 65 -9.09 19.21 7.39
CA GLU A 65 -9.93 20.27 6.81
C GLU A 65 -9.16 21.54 6.42
N LYS A 66 -7.87 21.59 6.72
CA LYS A 66 -7.02 22.73 6.37
C LYS A 66 -6.54 22.59 4.93
N VAL A 67 -6.26 23.73 4.30
CA VAL A 67 -5.78 23.81 2.92
C VAL A 67 -4.41 24.49 2.88
N PHE A 68 -3.58 24.11 1.93
CA PHE A 68 -2.31 24.78 1.68
C PHE A 68 -2.53 26.21 1.22
N VAL A 69 -1.53 27.04 1.44
CA VAL A 69 -1.51 28.44 0.97
C VAL A 69 -0.29 28.67 0.07
N GLU A 70 -0.46 29.50 -0.95
CA GLU A 70 0.66 29.89 -1.80
C GLU A 70 1.71 30.66 -1.00
N GLY A 71 2.96 30.40 -1.29
CA GLY A 71 4.10 30.97 -0.59
C GLY A 71 4.56 30.19 0.65
N GLU A 72 3.83 29.15 1.08
CA GLU A 72 4.27 28.33 2.22
C GLU A 72 5.24 27.21 1.79
N ILE A 73 5.96 26.68 2.77
CA ILE A 73 6.81 25.51 2.62
C ILE A 73 5.99 24.25 2.91
N LEU A 74 5.97 23.33 1.95
CA LEU A 74 5.54 21.95 2.18
C LEU A 74 6.74 21.13 2.65
N ALA A 75 6.59 20.42 3.76
CA ALA A 75 7.61 19.54 4.29
C ALA A 75 7.12 18.09 4.27
N ALA A 76 7.82 17.24 3.53
CA ALA A 76 7.59 15.81 3.51
C ALA A 76 8.11 15.16 4.78
N LYS A 77 7.41 14.12 5.26
CA LYS A 77 7.71 13.49 6.55
C LYS A 77 8.70 12.33 6.45
N GLU A 78 8.71 11.64 5.34
CA GLU A 78 9.54 10.44 5.14
C GLU A 78 10.79 10.77 4.32
N SER A 79 10.62 11.37 3.15
CA SER A 79 11.72 11.79 2.30
C SER A 79 12.49 13.02 2.82
N SER A 80 11.91 13.77 3.76
CA SER A 80 12.45 15.05 4.26
C SER A 80 12.59 16.15 3.19
N VAL A 81 12.01 15.96 2.02
CA VAL A 81 11.99 16.94 0.95
C VAL A 81 11.12 18.12 1.35
N GLN A 82 11.55 19.33 0.99
CA GLN A 82 10.77 20.55 1.18
C GLN A 82 10.67 21.31 -0.14
N GLY A 83 9.60 22.06 -0.31
CA GLY A 83 9.41 22.91 -1.48
C GLY A 83 8.46 24.05 -1.17
N ASN A 84 8.70 25.22 -1.76
CA ASN A 84 7.83 26.38 -1.67
C ASN A 84 6.66 26.24 -2.65
N VAL A 85 5.45 26.38 -2.17
CA VAL A 85 4.23 26.41 -3.01
C VAL A 85 4.20 27.73 -3.79
N THR A 86 4.21 27.63 -5.11
CA THR A 86 4.07 28.80 -5.99
C THR A 86 2.66 28.93 -6.53
N THR A 87 2.00 27.82 -6.81
CA THR A 87 0.65 27.80 -7.37
C THR A 87 -0.09 26.58 -6.88
N LEU A 88 -1.36 26.75 -6.54
CA LEU A 88 -2.28 25.69 -6.20
C LEU A 88 -3.41 25.63 -7.23
N GLU A 89 -3.69 24.43 -7.72
CA GLU A 89 -4.76 24.22 -8.70
C GLU A 89 -5.66 23.07 -8.27
N SER A 90 -6.97 23.26 -8.45
CA SER A 90 -7.97 22.21 -8.24
C SER A 90 -9.03 22.31 -9.32
N THR A 91 -9.05 21.33 -10.22
CA THR A 91 -9.98 21.25 -11.35
C THR A 91 -11.06 20.18 -11.16
N SER A 92 -11.08 19.53 -10.02
CA SER A 92 -11.99 18.43 -9.74
C SER A 92 -12.57 18.54 -8.33
N TYR A 93 -13.72 17.93 -8.15
CA TYR A 93 -14.39 17.85 -6.86
C TYR A 93 -13.95 16.58 -6.12
N ASN A 94 -13.62 16.69 -4.85
CA ASN A 94 -13.39 15.52 -4.01
C ASN A 94 -14.74 14.97 -3.55
N ILE A 95 -15.09 13.80 -4.05
CA ILE A 95 -16.33 13.09 -3.75
C ILE A 95 -16.08 11.78 -2.99
N SER A 96 -14.95 11.69 -2.29
CA SER A 96 -14.55 10.48 -1.57
C SER A 96 -15.57 10.03 -0.53
N ASN A 97 -16.25 10.98 0.10
CA ASN A 97 -17.29 10.72 1.10
C ASN A 97 -18.58 10.10 0.51
N GLU A 98 -18.74 10.14 -0.80
CA GLU A 98 -19.87 9.56 -1.52
C GLU A 98 -19.69 8.07 -1.81
N PHE A 99 -18.51 7.55 -1.53
CA PHE A 99 -18.15 6.17 -1.79
C PHE A 99 -17.68 5.44 -0.55
N THR A 100 -17.94 4.15 -0.52
CA THR A 100 -17.39 3.20 0.45
C THR A 100 -16.40 2.29 -0.25
N PHE A 101 -15.18 2.23 0.27
CA PHE A 101 -14.14 1.32 -0.21
C PHE A 101 -14.21 -0.01 0.55
N ASN A 102 -14.23 -1.10 -0.18
CA ASN A 102 -14.05 -2.46 0.31
C ASN A 102 -12.77 -3.03 -0.33
N ASN A 103 -11.83 -3.47 0.49
CA ASN A 103 -10.56 -3.99 0.02
C ASN A 103 -10.64 -5.38 -0.63
N GLY A 104 -11.83 -5.94 -0.75
CA GLY A 104 -12.08 -7.20 -1.45
C GLY A 104 -11.62 -8.46 -0.72
N GLN A 105 -11.18 -8.34 0.52
CA GLN A 105 -10.66 -9.46 1.31
C GLN A 105 -11.80 -10.24 2.00
N GLU A 106 -12.93 -10.38 1.36
CA GLU A 106 -14.11 -11.10 1.85
C GLU A 106 -14.54 -12.18 0.86
N GLY A 107 -14.76 -13.38 1.37
CA GLY A 107 -15.17 -14.52 0.56
C GLY A 107 -14.06 -15.08 -0.33
N SER A 108 -14.38 -15.49 -1.55
CA SER A 108 -13.48 -16.17 -2.49
C SER A 108 -12.72 -15.22 -3.43
N PHE A 109 -12.99 -13.91 -3.38
CA PHE A 109 -12.42 -12.94 -4.32
C PHE A 109 -11.41 -12.03 -3.63
N TYR A 110 -10.26 -12.56 -3.31
CA TYR A 110 -9.21 -11.82 -2.59
C TYR A 110 -8.45 -10.80 -3.45
N ASN A 111 -8.59 -10.87 -4.77
CA ASN A 111 -7.83 -10.02 -5.70
C ASN A 111 -8.57 -8.75 -6.14
N TYR A 112 -9.81 -8.57 -5.72
CA TYR A 112 -10.64 -7.46 -6.17
C TYR A 112 -11.03 -6.56 -5.00
N GLY A 113 -10.65 -5.29 -5.07
CA GLY A 113 -11.23 -4.24 -4.26
C GLY A 113 -12.47 -3.66 -4.95
N PHE A 114 -13.40 -3.17 -4.16
CA PHE A 114 -14.64 -2.57 -4.65
C PHE A 114 -14.78 -1.15 -4.13
N LEU A 115 -15.17 -0.27 -5.03
CA LEU A 115 -15.61 1.08 -4.70
C LEU A 115 -17.11 1.16 -4.94
N THR A 116 -17.88 1.25 -3.87
CA THR A 116 -19.34 1.25 -3.94
C THR A 116 -19.86 2.64 -3.63
N ARG A 117 -20.70 3.18 -4.52
CA ARG A 117 -21.39 4.44 -4.28
C ARG A 117 -22.41 4.28 -3.14
N ASN A 118 -22.40 5.24 -2.21
CA ASN A 118 -23.29 5.22 -1.07
C ASN A 118 -24.76 5.39 -1.51
N SER A 119 -25.67 4.80 -0.75
CA SER A 119 -27.10 4.94 -1.02
C SER A 119 -27.57 6.38 -0.86
N GLY A 120 -28.36 6.86 -1.79
CA GLY A 120 -28.91 8.22 -1.77
C GLY A 120 -27.99 9.29 -2.37
N VAL A 121 -26.85 8.91 -2.92
CA VAL A 121 -25.95 9.79 -3.65
C VAL A 121 -26.21 9.71 -5.14
N ASP A 122 -26.18 10.84 -5.84
CA ASP A 122 -26.34 10.89 -7.29
C ASP A 122 -25.16 10.23 -8.04
N ALA A 123 -25.43 9.74 -9.23
CA ALA A 123 -24.36 9.18 -10.05
C ALA A 123 -23.41 10.29 -10.55
N PRO A 124 -22.09 10.07 -10.52
CA PRO A 124 -21.14 10.99 -11.13
C PRO A 124 -21.49 11.26 -12.59
N VAL A 125 -21.35 12.51 -13.00
CA VAL A 125 -21.67 12.97 -14.36
C VAL A 125 -20.45 12.99 -15.26
N HIS A 126 -19.27 13.23 -14.64
CA HIS A 126 -18.02 13.38 -15.35
C HIS A 126 -17.05 12.23 -15.03
N LYS A 127 -15.87 12.27 -15.64
CA LYS A 127 -14.82 11.28 -15.41
C LYS A 127 -14.38 11.27 -13.95
N LEU A 128 -14.14 10.08 -13.44
CA LEU A 128 -13.58 9.86 -12.12
C LEU A 128 -12.10 9.50 -12.18
N LYS A 129 -11.34 9.98 -11.22
CA LYS A 129 -9.99 9.47 -10.90
C LYS A 129 -9.99 8.97 -9.45
N VAL A 130 -9.59 7.73 -9.27
CA VAL A 130 -9.52 7.07 -7.96
C VAL A 130 -8.07 6.90 -7.59
N TYR A 131 -7.68 7.40 -6.43
CA TYR A 131 -6.36 7.19 -5.85
C TYR A 131 -6.46 6.16 -4.74
N PHE A 132 -5.72 5.09 -4.86
CA PHE A 132 -5.67 4.02 -3.87
C PHE A 132 -4.24 3.50 -3.73
N MET A 133 -3.94 2.95 -2.56
CA MET A 133 -2.69 2.20 -2.40
C MET A 133 -2.94 0.75 -2.81
N ASN A 134 -2.07 0.28 -3.70
CA ASN A 134 -1.97 -1.12 -4.03
C ASN A 134 -0.71 -1.67 -3.36
N GLY A 135 -0.88 -2.67 -2.52
CA GLY A 135 0.26 -3.39 -1.96
C GLY A 135 0.81 -4.37 -2.97
N TYR A 136 2.04 -4.16 -3.39
CA TYR A 136 2.78 -5.14 -4.15
C TYR A 136 4.19 -5.24 -3.57
N TYR A 137 4.81 -6.37 -3.79
CA TYR A 137 6.19 -6.59 -3.42
C TYR A 137 7.03 -6.68 -4.67
N ASP A 138 8.14 -5.98 -4.65
CA ASP A 138 9.18 -6.13 -5.64
C ASP A 138 10.28 -6.99 -5.02
N SER A 139 10.50 -8.17 -5.57
CA SER A 139 11.52 -9.09 -5.08
C SER A 139 12.40 -9.55 -6.22
N ASN A 140 13.63 -9.91 -5.89
CA ASN A 140 14.60 -10.44 -6.87
C ASN A 140 14.41 -11.94 -7.12
N ASP A 141 13.40 -12.57 -6.55
CA ASP A 141 13.12 -13.97 -6.82
C ASP A 141 12.34 -14.16 -8.14
N THR A 142 12.36 -15.36 -8.65
CA THR A 142 11.66 -15.73 -9.89
C THR A 142 10.20 -16.13 -9.66
N GLY A 143 9.71 -16.04 -8.44
CA GLY A 143 8.35 -16.37 -8.04
C GLY A 143 8.15 -17.82 -7.61
N ASP A 144 8.93 -18.77 -8.12
CA ASP A 144 8.78 -20.19 -7.82
C ASP A 144 9.69 -20.67 -6.69
N VAL A 145 10.79 -19.99 -6.48
CA VAL A 145 11.78 -20.32 -5.43
C VAL A 145 12.13 -19.08 -4.63
N THR A 146 12.59 -19.26 -3.38
CA THR A 146 13.15 -18.20 -2.57
C THR A 146 14.67 -18.29 -2.55
N THR A 147 15.31 -17.13 -2.62
CA THR A 147 16.75 -16.97 -2.46
C THR A 147 17.04 -16.09 -1.25
N VAL A 148 18.30 -15.91 -0.90
CA VAL A 148 18.69 -14.93 0.13
C VAL A 148 18.39 -13.49 -0.29
N GLU A 149 18.23 -13.23 -1.58
CA GLU A 149 17.86 -11.93 -2.13
C GLU A 149 16.34 -11.71 -2.14
N SER A 150 15.56 -12.79 -2.06
CA SER A 150 14.11 -12.68 -1.89
C SER A 150 13.84 -11.98 -0.56
N TYR A 151 13.01 -10.95 -0.57
CA TYR A 151 12.69 -10.17 0.62
C TYR A 151 13.86 -9.39 1.24
N LYS A 152 15.03 -9.34 0.62
CA LYS A 152 16.20 -8.59 1.14
C LYS A 152 15.91 -7.11 1.34
N ASN A 153 15.13 -6.53 0.45
CA ASN A 153 14.80 -5.11 0.46
C ASN A 153 13.53 -4.78 1.26
N PHE A 154 12.91 -5.77 1.90
CA PHE A 154 11.70 -5.58 2.68
C PHE A 154 11.97 -5.47 4.16
N ASN A 155 11.38 -4.46 4.76
CA ASN A 155 11.28 -4.41 6.21
C ASN A 155 10.03 -5.20 6.65
N TYR A 156 10.24 -6.43 7.09
CA TYR A 156 9.16 -7.33 7.54
C TYR A 156 8.27 -6.74 8.63
N THR A 157 8.76 -5.78 9.38
CA THR A 157 7.99 -5.17 10.47
C THR A 157 7.04 -4.10 9.98
N ASN A 158 7.46 -3.30 9.00
CA ASN A 158 6.77 -2.06 8.64
C ASN A 158 6.20 -2.06 7.22
N GLU A 159 6.81 -2.80 6.29
CA GLU A 159 6.45 -2.73 4.87
C GLU A 159 5.52 -3.83 4.43
N ILE A 160 5.56 -5.00 5.09
CA ILE A 160 4.66 -6.09 4.75
C ILE A 160 3.27 -5.82 5.33
N GLN A 161 2.31 -5.73 4.44
CA GLN A 161 0.95 -5.36 4.79
C GLN A 161 0.26 -6.43 5.64
N THR A 162 -0.64 -5.94 6.49
CA THR A 162 -1.59 -6.78 7.20
C THR A 162 -2.91 -6.80 6.42
N VAL A 163 -3.35 -7.97 6.05
CA VAL A 163 -4.61 -8.20 5.34
C VAL A 163 -5.58 -8.93 6.27
N ASN A 164 -6.75 -8.34 6.51
CA ASN A 164 -7.76 -8.88 7.43
C ASN A 164 -7.25 -9.24 8.84
N GLY A 165 -6.27 -8.49 9.34
CA GLY A 165 -5.65 -8.75 10.64
C GLY A 165 -4.57 -9.84 10.63
N ILE A 166 -4.32 -10.46 9.50
CA ILE A 166 -3.20 -11.40 9.32
C ILE A 166 -2.04 -10.62 8.73
N ARG A 167 -0.90 -10.69 9.38
CA ARG A 167 0.34 -10.14 8.85
C ARG A 167 0.84 -11.06 7.75
N ASN A 168 1.05 -10.52 6.56
CA ASN A 168 1.56 -11.33 5.45
C ASN A 168 2.96 -11.90 5.72
N SER A 169 3.73 -11.27 6.62
CA SER A 169 5.00 -11.81 7.10
C SER A 169 4.85 -13.13 7.89
N ASP A 170 3.66 -13.42 8.39
CA ASP A 170 3.38 -14.63 9.16
C ASP A 170 2.86 -15.78 8.27
N ILE A 171 2.72 -15.52 6.97
CA ILE A 171 2.34 -16.54 5.99
C ILE A 171 3.52 -17.47 5.73
N ILE A 172 3.24 -18.76 5.70
CA ILE A 172 4.26 -19.77 5.40
C ILE A 172 4.60 -19.70 3.91
N ASP A 173 5.86 -19.45 3.61
CA ASP A 173 6.38 -19.58 2.25
C ASP A 173 6.91 -21.01 2.05
N ILE A 174 6.21 -21.77 1.21
CA ILE A 174 6.53 -23.18 0.94
C ILE A 174 7.39 -23.35 -0.33
N ARG A 175 7.79 -22.27 -0.96
CA ARG A 175 8.67 -22.32 -2.11
C ARG A 175 10.05 -22.90 -1.72
N PRO A 176 10.68 -23.72 -2.57
CA PRO A 176 12.02 -24.21 -2.31
C PRO A 176 12.99 -23.06 -2.10
N ARG A 177 13.90 -23.20 -1.13
CA ARG A 177 14.99 -22.23 -0.94
C ARG A 177 16.20 -22.65 -1.76
N VAL A 178 16.73 -21.71 -2.50
CA VAL A 178 18.00 -21.87 -3.22
C VAL A 178 19.10 -21.05 -2.55
N SER A 179 20.34 -21.48 -2.72
CA SER A 179 21.51 -20.67 -2.37
C SER A 179 21.57 -19.41 -3.23
N ASP A 180 22.44 -18.49 -2.86
CA ASP A 180 22.70 -17.28 -3.65
C ASP A 180 22.81 -17.57 -5.11
N TYR A 181 21.99 -16.89 -5.89
CA TYR A 181 22.16 -16.88 -7.30
C TYR A 181 21.89 -15.47 -7.85
N THR A 182 22.71 -15.08 -8.80
CA THR A 182 22.56 -13.79 -9.46
C THR A 182 21.92 -14.01 -10.81
N VAL A 183 20.78 -13.35 -11.05
CA VAL A 183 20.15 -13.34 -12.37
C VAL A 183 21.05 -12.51 -13.30
N GLY A 184 21.66 -13.16 -14.28
CA GLY A 184 22.42 -12.52 -15.35
C GLY A 184 21.84 -12.92 -16.70
N GLU A 185 22.28 -12.26 -17.79
CA GLU A 185 21.78 -12.51 -19.15
C GLU A 185 21.91 -13.97 -19.61
N ASN A 186 22.76 -14.75 -18.97
CA ASN A 186 22.99 -16.16 -19.26
C ASN A 186 22.68 -17.08 -18.08
N THR A 187 22.01 -16.59 -17.05
CA THR A 187 21.70 -17.38 -15.86
C THR A 187 20.44 -18.17 -16.11
N ARG A 188 20.53 -19.47 -15.99
CA ARG A 188 19.36 -20.35 -16.06
C ARG A 188 18.47 -20.14 -14.86
N SER A 189 17.17 -20.32 -15.06
CA SER A 189 16.21 -20.35 -13.97
C SER A 189 16.65 -21.38 -12.90
N PRO A 190 16.53 -21.04 -11.60
CA PRO A 190 16.78 -22.01 -10.54
C PRO A 190 15.90 -23.27 -10.64
N LEU A 191 14.84 -23.21 -11.44
CA LEU A 191 13.94 -24.33 -11.71
C LEU A 191 14.39 -25.24 -12.85
N GLU A 192 15.38 -24.83 -13.63
CA GLU A 192 15.97 -25.73 -14.62
C GLU A 192 16.71 -26.88 -13.96
N PHE A 193 16.44 -28.08 -14.42
CA PHE A 193 16.93 -29.32 -13.80
C PHE A 193 18.45 -29.41 -13.71
N ASP A 194 19.13 -28.88 -14.71
CA ASP A 194 20.59 -28.89 -14.78
C ASP A 194 21.17 -27.68 -14.07
N GLY A 195 21.92 -27.89 -13.02
CA GLY A 195 22.67 -26.85 -12.31
C GLY A 195 21.96 -26.22 -11.12
N ARG A 196 20.85 -26.79 -10.65
CA ARG A 196 20.20 -26.34 -9.43
C ARG A 196 21.07 -26.51 -8.20
N THR A 197 21.20 -25.45 -7.42
CA THR A 197 21.78 -25.52 -6.09
C THR A 197 20.77 -24.94 -5.08
N PHE A 198 20.43 -25.72 -4.08
CA PHE A 198 19.34 -25.40 -3.15
C PHE A 198 19.80 -25.34 -1.69
N ASN A 199 20.94 -24.85 -1.42
CA ASN A 199 21.36 -24.50 -0.07
C ASN A 199 22.64 -23.67 -0.12
N ALA A 200 23.01 -23.09 1.01
CA ALA A 200 24.22 -22.29 1.14
C ALA A 200 25.53 -23.06 0.86
N ALA A 201 25.49 -24.39 0.80
CA ALA A 201 26.63 -25.24 0.49
C ALA A 201 26.76 -25.59 -1.02
N GLY A 202 25.86 -25.07 -1.85
CA GLY A 202 25.89 -25.30 -3.28
C GLY A 202 25.44 -26.70 -3.73
N ASN A 203 24.83 -27.48 -2.84
CA ASN A 203 24.35 -28.82 -3.17
C ASN A 203 22.93 -28.75 -3.73
N SER A 204 22.60 -29.67 -4.65
CA SER A 204 21.21 -29.81 -5.11
C SER A 204 20.31 -30.20 -3.95
N ALA A 205 19.12 -29.60 -3.85
CA ALA A 205 18.14 -30.04 -2.87
C ALA A 205 17.66 -31.44 -3.24
N ALA A 206 17.71 -32.35 -2.26
CA ALA A 206 17.23 -33.73 -2.43
C ALA A 206 15.70 -33.79 -2.50
N ASN A 207 15.00 -32.80 -1.98
CA ASN A 207 13.54 -32.79 -1.82
C ASN A 207 12.96 -31.55 -2.51
N ILE A 208 12.91 -31.57 -3.82
CA ILE A 208 12.22 -30.56 -4.63
C ILE A 208 10.89 -31.12 -5.06
N LEU A 209 9.87 -30.32 -5.02
CA LEU A 209 8.58 -30.66 -5.61
C LEU A 209 8.74 -30.74 -7.14
N SER A 210 8.30 -31.85 -7.70
CA SER A 210 8.16 -31.99 -9.14
C SER A 210 6.93 -31.24 -9.63
N SER A 211 6.85 -30.92 -10.92
CA SER A 211 5.60 -30.48 -11.52
C SER A 211 4.50 -31.50 -11.25
N ASP A 212 3.30 -31.03 -10.93
CA ASP A 212 2.12 -31.85 -10.61
C ASP A 212 2.20 -32.67 -9.30
N GLU A 213 3.21 -32.42 -8.47
CA GLU A 213 3.30 -33.04 -7.14
C GLU A 213 2.47 -32.27 -6.12
N SER A 214 1.79 -33.01 -5.22
CA SER A 214 0.96 -32.41 -4.16
C SER A 214 1.68 -32.43 -2.83
N ILE A 215 1.53 -31.36 -2.06
CA ILE A 215 2.01 -31.27 -0.69
C ILE A 215 0.84 -31.36 0.27
N PHE A 216 0.98 -32.16 1.32
CA PHE A 216 0.12 -32.11 2.50
C PHE A 216 0.90 -31.49 3.66
N SER A 217 0.44 -30.35 4.14
CA SER A 217 1.04 -29.71 5.32
C SER A 217 0.02 -29.51 6.41
N HIS A 218 0.42 -29.80 7.65
CA HIS A 218 -0.36 -29.47 8.85
C HIS A 218 0.29 -28.28 9.53
N TYR A 219 -0.45 -27.22 9.71
CA TYR A 219 0.04 -26.03 10.40
C TYR A 219 -1.05 -25.43 11.30
N SER A 220 -0.62 -24.72 12.31
CA SER A 220 -1.50 -23.96 13.19
C SER A 220 -1.27 -22.48 12.97
N TYR A 221 -2.34 -21.72 12.92
CA TYR A 221 -2.28 -20.26 12.74
C TYR A 221 -3.29 -19.57 13.65
N TYR A 222 -3.02 -18.29 13.93
CA TYR A 222 -3.94 -17.46 14.68
C TYR A 222 -4.95 -16.83 13.76
N GLN A 223 -6.23 -17.08 14.00
CA GLN A 223 -7.30 -16.41 13.27
C GLN A 223 -7.45 -14.95 13.71
N GLY A 224 -7.79 -14.08 12.78
CA GLY A 224 -8.12 -12.68 13.05
C GLY A 224 -9.32 -12.54 13.97
N ARG A 225 -9.34 -11.49 14.81
CA ARG A 225 -10.43 -11.18 15.73
C ARG A 225 -10.73 -9.68 15.71
N LYS A 226 -12.00 -9.31 15.74
CA LYS A 226 -12.43 -7.92 15.91
C LYS A 226 -12.96 -7.73 17.32
N ASP A 227 -12.30 -6.89 18.09
CA ASP A 227 -12.69 -6.56 19.44
C ASP A 227 -13.40 -5.20 19.49
N ARG A 228 -14.17 -4.97 20.53
CA ARG A 228 -14.83 -3.68 20.79
C ARG A 228 -14.29 -3.08 22.07
N VAL A 229 -13.77 -1.87 21.99
CA VAL A 229 -13.39 -1.08 23.15
C VAL A 229 -14.55 -0.13 23.47
N TYR A 230 -14.96 -0.04 24.72
CA TYR A 230 -15.99 0.87 25.18
C TYR A 230 -15.62 1.51 26.52
N LEU A 231 -16.16 2.69 26.75
CA LEU A 231 -16.00 3.43 27.99
C LEU A 231 -17.21 3.14 28.90
N THR A 232 -16.94 2.67 30.12
CA THR A 232 -17.98 2.43 31.13
C THR A 232 -18.47 3.74 31.75
N LYS A 233 -19.60 3.68 32.43
CA LYS A 233 -20.14 4.85 33.17
C LYS A 233 -19.16 5.38 34.22
N ASP A 234 -18.29 4.54 34.74
CA ASP A 234 -17.28 4.88 35.74
C ASP A 234 -15.98 5.45 35.12
N GLY A 235 -15.99 5.75 33.82
CA GLY A 235 -14.85 6.32 33.11
C GLY A 235 -13.71 5.33 32.83
N LYS A 236 -13.96 4.02 32.91
CA LYS A 236 -12.96 2.98 32.63
C LYS A 236 -13.14 2.40 31.24
N PHE A 237 -12.02 2.16 30.54
CA PHE A 237 -12.03 1.41 29.29
C PHE A 237 -12.17 -0.08 29.58
N GLN A 238 -13.05 -0.72 28.81
CA GLN A 238 -13.17 -2.19 28.79
C GLN A 238 -13.13 -2.69 27.35
N VAL A 239 -12.67 -3.93 27.18
CA VAL A 239 -12.59 -4.59 25.88
C VAL A 239 -13.53 -5.79 25.88
N LYS A 240 -14.43 -5.83 24.91
CA LYS A 240 -15.22 -7.02 24.62
C LYS A 240 -14.56 -7.73 23.43
N TYR A 241 -14.05 -8.91 23.69
CA TYR A 241 -13.40 -9.72 22.68
C TYR A 241 -14.43 -10.34 21.72
N GLY A 242 -14.11 -10.31 20.43
CA GLY A 242 -14.87 -11.06 19.44
C GLY A 242 -14.38 -12.48 19.28
N ASP A 243 -15.10 -13.26 18.51
CA ASP A 243 -14.70 -14.62 18.18
C ASP A 243 -13.70 -14.61 17.03
N PRO A 244 -12.58 -15.35 17.15
CA PRO A 244 -11.65 -15.53 16.04
C PRO A 244 -12.34 -16.27 14.88
N ALA A 245 -12.15 -15.81 13.67
CA ALA A 245 -12.69 -16.43 12.46
C ALA A 245 -11.95 -15.92 11.21
N ASP A 246 -12.12 -16.59 10.09
CA ASP A 246 -11.57 -16.14 8.80
C ASP A 246 -12.18 -14.78 8.37
N ASN A 247 -13.44 -14.57 8.71
CA ASN A 247 -14.10 -13.26 8.56
C ASN A 247 -14.74 -12.84 9.89
N PRO A 248 -13.93 -12.27 10.83
CA PRO A 248 -14.41 -12.00 12.18
C PRO A 248 -15.44 -10.89 12.21
N ARG A 249 -16.54 -11.11 12.91
CA ARG A 249 -17.58 -10.10 13.14
C ARG A 249 -17.28 -9.31 14.40
N LYS A 250 -17.72 -8.05 14.41
CA LYS A 250 -17.66 -7.25 15.64
C LYS A 250 -18.60 -7.86 16.69
N PRO A 251 -18.18 -7.97 17.95
CA PRO A 251 -19.09 -8.42 19.01
C PRO A 251 -20.26 -7.46 19.16
N SER A 252 -21.45 -7.99 19.45
CA SER A 252 -22.63 -7.15 19.73
C SER A 252 -22.35 -6.21 20.91
N PRO A 253 -23.03 -5.07 20.97
CA PRO A 253 -22.92 -4.13 22.08
C PRO A 253 -23.18 -4.79 23.44
#